data_1912b1ba92a57743766ec50f0faff3fb
#
_entry.id   1912b1ba92a57743766ec50f0faff3fb
#
_cell.length_a   1.000
_cell.length_b   1.000
_cell.length_c   1.000
_cell.angle_alpha   90.00
_cell.angle_beta   90.00
_cell.angle_gamma   90.00
#
_symmetry.space_group_name_H-M   'P 1'
#
loop_
_entity.id
_entity.type
_entity.pdbx_description
1 polymer ?
#
loop_
_entity_poly.entity_id
_entity_poly.type
_entity_poly.pdbx_seq_one_letter_code
_entity_poly.pdbx_strand_id
1 'polypeptide(L)'
;MPGKGSVRYEKPLGDLMPHERHGIDDLVSLGYEVIVPREDPNAPANIDLRLGDDGQLWEMKNVGDGRHSVEDNMRSAYHKWTRLGLDADTDARIIVTSYGATRDESDVIKEIKRRMKKYAAEAIYIFRGELKALFLRR
;
A
#
# COMPACT_ATOMS: atom_id res chain seq x y z
N MET A 1 10.40 -9.91 15.30
CA MET A 1 9.32 -10.72 15.87
C MET A 1 7.99 -10.16 15.42
N PRO A 2 7.15 -10.93 14.71
CA PRO A 2 5.81 -10.48 14.37
C PRO A 2 5.04 -10.05 15.61
N GLY A 3 4.14 -9.08 15.47
CA GLY A 3 3.35 -8.57 16.57
C GLY A 3 4.00 -7.47 17.38
N LYS A 4 5.23 -7.08 17.04
CA LYS A 4 5.94 -6.01 17.75
C LYS A 4 6.05 -4.72 16.96
N GLY A 5 5.18 -4.54 16.00
CA GLY A 5 5.08 -3.29 15.27
C GLY A 5 4.40 -2.20 16.08
N SER A 6 4.42 -1.01 15.55
CA SER A 6 3.79 0.15 16.16
C SER A 6 3.08 0.98 15.10
N VAL A 7 2.12 1.79 15.54
CA VAL A 7 1.47 2.75 14.64
C VAL A 7 1.33 4.09 15.35
N ARG A 8 1.58 5.16 14.59
CA ARG A 8 1.30 6.52 15.02
C ARG A 8 0.36 7.17 14.01
N TYR A 9 -0.82 7.56 14.48
CA TYR A 9 -1.79 8.27 13.66
C TYR A 9 -1.62 9.77 13.83
N GLU A 10 -1.33 10.45 12.73
CA GLU A 10 -1.23 11.91 12.69
C GLU A 10 -2.48 12.55 12.09
N LYS A 11 -3.45 11.72 11.71
CA LYS A 11 -4.77 12.17 11.28
C LYS A 11 -5.87 11.37 11.99
N PRO A 12 -7.12 11.89 12.03
CA PRO A 12 -8.23 11.19 12.71
C PRO A 12 -8.52 9.82 12.11
N LEU A 13 -8.76 8.83 12.96
CA LEU A 13 -9.10 7.46 12.52
C LEU A 13 -10.36 7.42 11.65
N GLY A 14 -11.33 8.31 11.89
CA GLY A 14 -12.54 8.38 11.09
C GLY A 14 -12.33 8.77 9.63
N ASP A 15 -11.16 9.32 9.30
CA ASP A 15 -10.81 9.68 7.94
C ASP A 15 -10.23 8.51 7.13
N LEU A 16 -10.06 7.35 7.77
CA LEU A 16 -9.52 6.16 7.12
C LEU A 16 -10.65 5.27 6.60
N MET A 17 -10.46 4.72 5.42
CA MET A 17 -11.36 3.69 4.89
C MET A 17 -11.19 2.39 5.68
N PRO A 18 -12.23 1.54 5.78
CA PRO A 18 -12.12 0.27 6.51
C PRO A 18 -10.97 -0.62 6.06
N HIS A 19 -10.71 -0.72 4.76
CA HIS A 19 -9.60 -1.53 4.25
C HIS A 19 -8.24 -0.95 4.63
N GLU A 20 -8.13 0.38 4.73
CA GLU A 20 -6.89 1.03 5.17
C GLU A 20 -6.59 0.68 6.62
N ARG A 21 -7.58 0.76 7.50
CA ARG A 21 -7.43 0.40 8.91
C ARG A 21 -7.05 -1.07 9.07
N HIS A 22 -7.72 -1.95 8.33
CA HIS A 22 -7.44 -3.38 8.35
C HIS A 22 -6.00 -3.66 7.92
N GLY A 23 -5.57 -3.04 6.82
CA GLY A 23 -4.20 -3.21 6.32
C GLY A 23 -3.15 -2.69 7.29
N ILE A 24 -3.41 -1.53 7.93
CA ILE A 24 -2.50 -0.98 8.94
C ILE A 24 -2.40 -1.94 10.13
N ASP A 25 -3.52 -2.47 10.62
CA ASP A 25 -3.53 -3.41 11.74
C ASP A 25 -2.74 -4.67 11.40
N ASP A 26 -2.88 -5.19 10.18
CA ASP A 26 -2.12 -6.35 9.73
C ASP A 26 -0.61 -6.04 9.66
N LEU A 27 -0.23 -4.88 9.14
CA LEU A 27 1.17 -4.46 9.08
C LEU A 27 1.79 -4.37 10.49
N VAL A 28 1.08 -3.77 11.42
CA VAL A 28 1.53 -3.67 12.82
C VAL A 28 1.69 -5.06 13.43
N SER A 29 0.72 -5.94 13.20
CA SER A 29 0.76 -7.32 13.69
C SER A 29 1.91 -8.12 13.09
N LEU A 30 2.37 -7.73 11.90
CA LEU A 30 3.52 -8.35 11.22
C LEU A 30 4.86 -7.73 11.64
N GLY A 31 4.85 -6.72 12.50
CA GLY A 31 6.06 -6.13 13.04
C GLY A 31 6.51 -4.82 12.38
N TYR A 32 5.71 -4.26 11.47
CA TYR A 32 6.05 -3.00 10.82
C TYR A 32 5.82 -1.81 11.73
N GLU A 33 6.68 -0.81 11.61
CA GLU A 33 6.46 0.51 12.21
C GLU A 33 5.76 1.38 11.17
N VAL A 34 4.56 1.87 11.51
CA VAL A 34 3.67 2.57 10.59
C VAL A 34 3.41 3.98 11.11
N ILE A 35 3.54 4.96 10.25
CA ILE A 35 3.09 6.33 10.51
C ILE A 35 2.01 6.65 9.49
N VAL A 36 0.86 7.10 9.98
CA VAL A 36 -0.24 7.56 9.14
C VAL A 36 -0.19 9.09 9.18
N PRO A 37 0.41 9.74 8.16
CA PRO A 37 0.67 11.18 8.21
C PRO A 37 -0.61 11.99 8.08
N ARG A 38 -0.56 13.22 8.62
CA ARG A 38 -1.60 14.21 8.38
C ARG A 38 -1.60 14.58 6.90
N GLU A 39 -2.80 14.70 6.33
CA GLU A 39 -2.92 15.17 4.95
C GLU A 39 -2.63 16.66 4.86
N ASP A 40 -1.88 17.04 3.82
CA ASP A 40 -1.65 18.44 3.48
C ASP A 40 -2.64 18.83 2.37
N PRO A 41 -3.65 19.67 2.68
CA PRO A 41 -4.65 20.04 1.68
C PRO A 41 -4.09 20.89 0.54
N ASN A 42 -2.90 21.47 0.72
CA ASN A 42 -2.26 22.28 -0.30
C ASN A 42 -1.29 21.49 -1.18
N ALA A 43 -1.03 20.22 -0.85
CA ALA A 43 -0.16 19.38 -1.66
C ALA A 43 -0.91 18.86 -2.89
N PRO A 44 -0.23 18.67 -4.03
CA PRO A 44 -0.87 18.12 -5.24
C PRO A 44 -1.31 16.66 -5.07
N ALA A 45 -0.78 15.94 -4.10
CA ALA A 45 -1.19 14.60 -3.73
C ALA A 45 -0.75 14.30 -2.31
N ASN A 46 -1.41 13.31 -1.67
CA ASN A 46 -1.04 12.82 -0.35
C ASN A 46 -0.85 11.30 -0.44
N ILE A 47 0.28 10.80 0.07
CA ILE A 47 0.58 9.37 0.12
C ILE A 47 0.18 8.86 1.50
N ASP A 48 -0.40 7.65 1.54
CA ASP A 48 -1.13 7.17 2.71
C ASP A 48 -0.28 6.93 3.95
N LEU A 49 0.91 6.33 3.79
CA LEU A 49 1.68 5.82 4.92
C LEU A 49 3.17 6.10 4.80
N ARG A 50 3.85 6.08 5.96
CA ARG A 50 5.30 5.91 6.03
C ARG A 50 5.58 4.61 6.76
N LEU A 51 6.54 3.82 6.26
CA LEU A 51 6.94 2.56 6.87
C LEU A 51 8.42 2.56 7.19
N GLY A 52 8.76 1.86 8.28
CA GLY A 52 10.13 1.60 8.70
C GLY A 52 10.80 2.79 9.36
N ASP A 53 12.04 2.58 9.81
CA ASP A 53 12.83 3.58 10.53
C ASP A 53 13.16 4.79 9.65
N ASP A 54 13.32 4.58 8.34
CA ASP A 54 13.66 5.64 7.40
C ASP A 54 12.42 6.41 6.90
N GLY A 55 11.23 5.95 7.28
CA GLY A 55 9.98 6.64 6.98
C GLY A 55 9.66 6.75 5.49
N GLN A 56 9.99 5.72 4.70
CA GLN A 56 9.66 5.70 3.28
C GLN A 56 8.16 5.77 3.05
N LEU A 57 7.77 6.48 1.99
CA LEU A 57 6.36 6.67 1.63
C LEU A 57 5.81 5.45 0.90
N TRP A 58 4.62 5.01 1.31
CA TRP A 58 3.90 3.88 0.71
C TRP A 58 2.45 4.25 0.50
N GLU A 59 1.95 4.02 -0.71
CA GLU A 59 0.53 4.20 -1.01
C GLU A 59 -0.19 2.87 -0.86
N MET A 60 -1.35 2.87 -0.20
CA MET A 60 -2.13 1.65 0.01
C MET A 60 -3.32 1.60 -0.95
N LYS A 61 -3.50 0.47 -1.62
CA LYS A 61 -4.61 0.22 -2.53
C LYS A 61 -5.25 -1.12 -2.25
N ASN A 62 -6.59 -1.15 -2.17
CA ASN A 62 -7.35 -2.39 -2.06
C ASN A 62 -7.94 -2.73 -3.42
N VAL A 63 -7.57 -3.90 -3.96
CA VAL A 63 -8.04 -4.32 -5.28
C VAL A 63 -9.22 -5.25 -5.15
N GLY A 64 -10.15 -5.16 -6.10
CA GLY A 64 -11.33 -6.00 -6.17
C GLY A 64 -11.20 -7.07 -7.24
N ASP A 65 -12.34 -7.65 -7.61
CA ASP A 65 -12.42 -8.73 -8.60
C ASP A 65 -12.49 -8.23 -10.05
N GLY A 66 -12.59 -6.93 -10.26
CA GLY A 66 -12.66 -6.36 -11.60
C GLY A 66 -11.40 -6.66 -12.41
N ARG A 67 -11.59 -6.88 -13.72
CA ARG A 67 -10.53 -7.26 -14.65
C ARG A 67 -9.32 -6.32 -14.63
N HIS A 68 -9.56 -5.02 -14.47
CA HIS A 68 -8.50 -4.01 -14.49
C HIS A 68 -8.17 -3.44 -13.11
N SER A 69 -8.70 -4.05 -12.03
CA SER A 69 -8.59 -3.49 -10.70
C SER A 69 -7.13 -3.32 -10.24
N VAL A 70 -6.29 -4.33 -10.46
CA VAL A 70 -4.87 -4.26 -10.08
C VAL A 70 -4.17 -3.15 -10.86
N GLU A 71 -4.30 -3.16 -12.18
CA GLU A 71 -3.64 -2.15 -13.02
C GLU A 71 -4.10 -0.74 -12.69
N ASP A 72 -5.41 -0.51 -12.59
CA ASP A 72 -5.96 0.81 -12.34
C ASP A 72 -5.52 1.36 -11.00
N ASN A 73 -5.49 0.51 -9.96
CA ASN A 73 -5.06 0.92 -8.64
C ASN A 73 -3.56 1.22 -8.59
N MET A 74 -2.74 0.39 -9.21
CA MET A 74 -1.30 0.61 -9.24
C MET A 74 -0.94 1.86 -10.05
N ARG A 75 -1.60 2.09 -11.19
CA ARG A 75 -1.43 3.30 -11.98
C ARG A 75 -1.81 4.54 -11.19
N SER A 76 -2.94 4.51 -10.51
CA SER A 76 -3.40 5.62 -9.66
C SER A 76 -2.38 5.94 -8.56
N ALA A 77 -1.84 4.91 -7.91
CA ALA A 77 -0.80 5.09 -6.90
C ALA A 77 0.46 5.70 -7.50
N TYR A 78 0.94 5.16 -8.63
CA TYR A 78 2.13 5.66 -9.32
C TYR A 78 2.04 7.17 -9.63
N HIS A 79 0.88 7.62 -10.08
CA HIS A 79 0.68 9.02 -10.44
C HIS A 79 0.80 9.98 -9.26
N LYS A 80 0.62 9.53 -8.02
CA LYS A 80 0.85 10.38 -6.85
C LYS A 80 2.30 10.82 -6.75
N TRP A 81 3.26 9.91 -7.00
CA TRP A 81 4.68 10.27 -7.02
C TRP A 81 4.97 11.28 -8.12
N THR A 82 4.43 11.07 -9.30
CA THR A 82 4.61 12.00 -10.42
C THR A 82 4.08 13.39 -10.09
N ARG A 83 2.88 13.47 -9.51
CA ARG A 83 2.29 14.76 -9.12
C ARG A 83 3.07 15.48 -8.03
N LEU A 84 3.77 14.73 -7.17
CA LEU A 84 4.62 15.31 -6.13
C LEU A 84 6.00 15.72 -6.65
N GLY A 85 6.29 15.49 -7.93
CA GLY A 85 7.60 15.81 -8.50
C GLY A 85 8.69 14.84 -8.07
N LEU A 86 8.32 13.67 -7.56
CA LEU A 86 9.26 12.64 -7.14
C LEU A 86 9.56 11.70 -8.29
N ASP A 87 10.67 10.98 -8.20
CA ASP A 87 11.04 9.97 -9.20
C ASP A 87 10.19 8.70 -8.97
N ALA A 88 9.06 8.63 -9.68
CA ALA A 88 8.14 7.51 -9.55
C ALA A 88 8.77 6.17 -9.94
N ASP A 89 9.67 6.16 -10.92
CA ASP A 89 10.31 4.93 -11.36
C ASP A 89 11.21 4.33 -10.29
N THR A 90 11.81 5.16 -9.46
CA THR A 90 12.71 4.73 -8.39
C THR A 90 11.97 4.57 -7.05
N ASP A 91 10.99 5.44 -6.78
CA ASP A 91 10.45 5.63 -5.44
C ASP A 91 9.01 5.15 -5.24
N ALA A 92 8.29 4.82 -6.32
CA ALA A 92 6.90 4.39 -6.17
C ALA A 92 6.82 3.06 -5.41
N ARG A 93 6.21 3.10 -4.23
CA ARG A 93 6.04 1.95 -3.33
C ARG A 93 4.58 1.79 -3.00
N ILE A 94 4.07 0.59 -3.21
CA ILE A 94 2.63 0.33 -3.12
C ILE A 94 2.37 -0.85 -2.20
N ILE A 95 1.44 -0.67 -1.26
CA ILE A 95 0.90 -1.78 -0.47
C ILE A 95 -0.42 -2.17 -1.12
N VAL A 96 -0.53 -3.43 -1.53
CA VAL A 96 -1.73 -3.95 -2.18
C VAL A 96 -2.42 -4.93 -1.24
N THR A 97 -3.71 -4.72 -1.03
CA THR A 97 -4.59 -5.63 -0.31
C THR A 97 -5.71 -6.06 -1.25
N SER A 98 -6.41 -7.14 -0.89
CA SER A 98 -7.57 -7.59 -1.67
C SER A 98 -8.71 -8.00 -0.74
N TYR A 99 -8.91 -7.25 0.34
CA TYR A 99 -9.99 -7.50 1.29
C TYR A 99 -11.35 -7.38 0.59
N GLY A 100 -12.21 -8.37 0.81
CA GLY A 100 -13.51 -8.43 0.16
C GLY A 100 -13.51 -9.01 -1.24
N ALA A 101 -12.36 -9.20 -1.87
CA ALA A 101 -12.27 -9.85 -3.17
C ALA A 101 -12.36 -11.37 -3.01
N THR A 102 -12.80 -12.05 -4.08
CA THR A 102 -12.93 -13.51 -4.09
C THR A 102 -11.92 -14.19 -5.00
N ARG A 103 -11.23 -13.43 -5.85
CA ARG A 103 -10.24 -13.99 -6.77
C ARG A 103 -9.05 -14.61 -6.03
N ASP A 104 -8.41 -15.57 -6.67
CA ASP A 104 -7.26 -16.27 -6.11
C ASP A 104 -6.11 -15.30 -5.84
N GLU A 105 -5.57 -15.34 -4.63
CA GLU A 105 -4.47 -14.45 -4.25
C GLU A 105 -3.21 -14.67 -5.08
N SER A 106 -2.95 -15.91 -5.51
CA SER A 106 -1.81 -16.18 -6.39
C SER A 106 -1.94 -15.45 -7.73
N ASP A 107 -3.15 -15.30 -8.26
CA ASP A 107 -3.40 -14.56 -9.49
C ASP A 107 -3.23 -13.05 -9.27
N VAL A 108 -3.67 -12.54 -8.13
CA VAL A 108 -3.45 -11.15 -7.76
C VAL A 108 -1.93 -10.85 -7.71
N ILE A 109 -1.17 -11.72 -7.05
CA ILE A 109 0.29 -11.55 -6.92
C ILE A 109 0.97 -11.56 -8.29
N LYS A 110 0.58 -12.48 -9.18
CA LYS A 110 1.12 -12.54 -10.55
C LYS A 110 0.85 -11.24 -11.30
N GLU A 111 -0.34 -10.69 -11.16
CA GLU A 111 -0.69 -9.44 -11.82
C GLU A 111 0.07 -8.26 -11.23
N ILE A 112 0.23 -8.20 -9.91
CA ILE A 112 1.05 -7.18 -9.27
C ILE A 112 2.47 -7.20 -9.84
N LYS A 113 3.10 -8.38 -9.90
CA LYS A 113 4.45 -8.53 -10.45
C LYS A 113 4.54 -8.01 -11.88
N ARG A 114 3.55 -8.33 -12.70
CA ARG A 114 3.52 -7.88 -14.10
C ARG A 114 3.39 -6.37 -14.19
N ARG A 115 2.55 -5.75 -13.37
CA ARG A 115 2.30 -4.32 -13.41
C ARG A 115 3.41 -3.49 -12.74
N MET A 116 4.19 -4.10 -11.84
CA MET A 116 5.33 -3.42 -11.23
C MET A 116 6.35 -2.95 -12.25
N LYS A 117 6.48 -3.63 -13.37
CA LYS A 117 7.40 -3.22 -14.44
C LYS A 117 7.17 -1.79 -14.88
N LYS A 118 5.93 -1.30 -14.74
CA LYS A 118 5.54 0.03 -15.18
C LYS A 118 5.20 0.96 -14.02
N TYR A 119 4.65 0.44 -12.91
CA TYR A 119 3.98 1.29 -11.93
C TYR A 119 4.55 1.25 -10.52
N ALA A 120 5.48 0.37 -10.19
CA ALA A 120 6.01 0.34 -8.84
C ALA A 120 7.43 -0.21 -8.80
N ALA A 121 8.30 0.44 -8.02
CA ALA A 121 9.64 -0.06 -7.74
C ALA A 121 9.59 -1.20 -6.72
N GLU A 122 8.71 -1.08 -5.72
CA GLU A 122 8.51 -2.07 -4.68
C GLU A 122 7.03 -2.21 -4.37
N ALA A 123 6.62 -3.41 -3.95
CA ALA A 123 5.26 -3.65 -3.51
C ALA A 123 5.23 -4.60 -2.32
N ILE A 124 4.24 -4.42 -1.47
CA ILE A 124 3.94 -5.36 -0.39
C ILE A 124 2.51 -5.84 -0.64
N TYR A 125 2.31 -7.15 -0.74
CA TYR A 125 0.97 -7.72 -0.79
C TYR A 125 0.63 -8.29 0.58
N ILE A 126 -0.49 -7.86 1.16
CA ILE A 126 -0.98 -8.37 2.43
C ILE A 126 -2.07 -9.41 2.14
N PHE A 127 -1.87 -10.64 2.61
CA PHE A 127 -2.84 -11.72 2.41
C PHE A 127 -4.11 -11.46 3.21
N ARG A 128 -5.27 -11.83 2.65
CA ARG A 128 -6.57 -11.66 3.32
C ARG A 128 -6.98 -12.87 4.15
N GLY A 129 -6.46 -14.04 3.83
CA GLY A 129 -6.83 -15.28 4.50
C GLY A 129 -5.93 -15.69 5.66
N GLU A 130 -4.79 -15.04 5.81
CA GLU A 130 -3.84 -15.32 6.88
C GLU A 130 -2.99 -14.09 7.17
N LEU A 131 -2.43 -14.02 8.37
CA LEU A 131 -1.56 -12.91 8.75
C LEU A 131 -0.19 -13.11 8.13
N LYS A 132 0.00 -12.59 6.93
CA LYS A 132 1.20 -12.78 6.12
C LYS A 132 1.29 -11.65 5.10
N ALA A 133 2.51 -11.22 4.81
CA ALA A 133 2.78 -10.27 3.74
C ALA A 133 3.91 -10.76 2.85
N LEU A 134 3.86 -10.39 1.59
CA LEU A 134 4.89 -10.72 0.61
C LEU A 134 5.50 -9.43 0.07
N PHE A 135 6.81 -9.28 0.25
CA PHE A 135 7.56 -8.15 -0.30
C PHE A 135 8.02 -8.49 -1.71
N LEU A 136 7.77 -7.57 -2.64
CA LEU A 136 8.12 -7.71 -4.05
C LEU A 136 8.99 -6.53 -4.48
N ARG A 137 10.01 -6.82 -5.27
CA ARG A 137 10.86 -5.81 -5.87
C ARG A 137 10.89 -6.00 -7.38
N ARG A 138 10.78 -4.86 -8.12
CA ARG A 138 10.85 -4.86 -9.57
C ARG A 138 12.22 -5.32 -10.09
#